data_a79eeef0d2e773ea5fd7336ac648f2c9
#
_entry.id   a79eeef0d2e773ea5fd7336ac648f2c9
#
_cell.length_a   1.000
_cell.length_b   1.000
_cell.length_c   1.000
_cell.angle_alpha   90.00
_cell.angle_beta   90.00
_cell.angle_gamma   90.00
#
_symmetry.space_group_name_H-M   'P 1'
#
loop_
_entity.id
_entity.type
_entity.pdbx_description
1 polymer ?
#
loop_
_entity_poly.entity_id
_entity_poly.type
_entity_poly.pdbx_seq_one_letter_code
_entity_poly.pdbx_strand_id
1 'polypeptide(L)'
;MNKLKSCVYFFPNENEKTIKSNNNYTNLLVDSSKKTKNSIQCIIKLNKLTPFDKQFFYLPETIKEVKLGEVDEENVRLNDTAILPAKLTNYLFKFKNQELIYFESYLKTLGGRNLIPQLSDCFCDLLWSLKELRHLNIIHGNICEDTLVFNMRTNCVAITNFETSFELVSVEDLYNLEKNADYNYPLELHILFYMQTNKWNNLSQHNIETIINNFASNSIINNFNKSIFDEFVSSSLKYFQKYVNKDKEYILNDIYRFRTTWDIYQLSLTFLKILIDIITNKRNKFIILFLKLLVYNLHFDPENRYSIDTTIYNYKKLLSEIDIDTYKDFIENYKKNIDNFINS
;
A
#
# COMPACT_ATOMS: atom_id res chain seq x y z
N MET A 1 18.20 -25.33 11.86
CA MET A 1 17.33 -24.81 10.80
C MET A 1 15.89 -24.88 11.30
N ASN A 2 15.45 -23.81 12.00
CA ASN A 2 14.09 -23.75 12.53
C ASN A 2 13.16 -23.36 11.39
N LYS A 3 12.33 -24.30 10.95
CA LYS A 3 11.18 -23.99 10.10
C LYS A 3 10.28 -23.03 10.86
N LEU A 4 10.36 -21.75 10.52
CA LEU A 4 9.35 -20.78 10.88
C LEU A 4 8.04 -21.20 10.22
N LYS A 5 7.21 -21.93 10.97
CA LYS A 5 5.80 -22.06 10.69
C LYS A 5 5.13 -20.72 11.02
N SER A 6 5.46 -19.70 10.29
CA SER A 6 4.70 -18.47 10.31
C SER A 6 3.52 -18.65 9.36
N CYS A 7 2.43 -19.17 9.88
CA CYS A 7 1.13 -18.76 9.31
C CYS A 7 1.11 -17.25 9.47
N VAL A 8 1.33 -16.53 8.37
CA VAL A 8 1.15 -15.09 8.34
C VAL A 8 -0.35 -14.87 8.49
N TYR A 9 -0.73 -14.58 9.69
CA TYR A 9 -2.06 -14.16 10.01
C TYR A 9 -2.15 -12.70 9.58
N PHE A 10 -2.85 -12.43 8.49
CA PHE A 10 -3.24 -11.07 8.13
C PHE A 10 -4.31 -10.65 9.10
N PHE A 11 -3.97 -9.89 10.06
CA PHE A 11 -4.87 -9.45 11.02
C PHE A 11 -5.16 -8.09 11.03
N PRO A 12 -6.29 -8.24 11.34
CA PRO A 12 -7.40 -7.36 11.32
C PRO A 12 -7.33 -6.42 12.48
N ASN A 13 -7.89 -5.25 12.27
CA ASN A 13 -8.41 -4.41 13.33
C ASN A 13 -9.27 -5.25 14.29
N GLU A 14 -9.40 -4.84 15.53
CA GLU A 14 -9.97 -5.55 16.69
C GLU A 14 -11.34 -6.26 16.49
N ASN A 15 -11.98 -6.12 15.31
CA ASN A 15 -13.30 -6.62 14.99
C ASN A 15 -13.36 -7.84 14.06
N GLU A 16 -12.24 -8.37 13.62
CA GLU A 16 -12.22 -9.52 12.70
C GLU A 16 -11.91 -10.84 13.44
N LYS A 17 -12.58 -11.90 13.04
CA LYS A 17 -12.48 -13.21 13.67
C LYS A 17 -12.02 -14.26 12.67
N THR A 18 -10.94 -14.96 13.00
CA THR A 18 -10.44 -16.06 12.20
C THR A 18 -11.13 -17.35 12.55
N ILE A 19 -11.71 -18.03 11.58
CA ILE A 19 -12.35 -19.32 11.73
C ILE A 19 -11.36 -20.40 11.27
N LYS A 20 -11.04 -21.36 12.13
CA LYS A 20 -10.20 -22.49 11.73
C LYS A 20 -10.89 -23.27 10.61
N SER A 21 -10.18 -23.48 9.53
CA SER A 21 -10.58 -24.39 8.46
C SER A 21 -9.54 -25.49 8.25
N ASN A 22 -9.85 -26.44 7.39
CA ASN A 22 -8.93 -27.49 6.97
C ASN A 22 -7.57 -26.91 6.58
N ASN A 23 -6.49 -27.69 6.69
CA ASN A 23 -5.08 -27.27 6.50
C ASN A 23 -4.77 -26.45 5.23
N ASN A 24 -5.69 -26.34 4.28
CA ASN A 24 -5.50 -25.65 3.01
C ASN A 24 -6.14 -24.24 2.91
N TYR A 25 -6.94 -23.86 3.90
CA TYR A 25 -7.69 -22.58 3.86
C TYR A 25 -7.70 -21.86 5.19
N THR A 26 -7.73 -20.53 5.12
CA THR A 26 -8.02 -19.65 6.25
C THR A 26 -9.33 -18.92 5.97
N ASN A 27 -10.23 -18.92 6.94
CA ASN A 27 -11.50 -18.22 6.89
C ASN A 27 -11.44 -16.98 7.79
N LEU A 28 -11.93 -15.86 7.29
CA LEU A 28 -12.00 -14.60 7.99
C LEU A 28 -13.45 -14.11 8.03
N LEU A 29 -13.96 -13.81 9.21
CA LEU A 29 -15.29 -13.25 9.38
C LEU A 29 -15.20 -11.73 9.52
N VAL A 30 -15.87 -11.01 8.62
CA VAL A 30 -15.86 -9.54 8.53
C VAL A 30 -17.28 -9.01 8.67
N ASP A 31 -17.44 -7.87 9.31
CA ASP A 31 -18.75 -7.22 9.46
C ASP A 31 -19.33 -6.73 8.12
N SER A 32 -20.62 -6.37 8.09
CA SER A 32 -21.27 -5.86 6.90
C SER A 32 -21.29 -4.33 6.83
N SER A 33 -20.18 -3.70 7.19
CA SER A 33 -20.04 -2.24 7.05
C SER A 33 -20.10 -1.79 5.59
N LYS A 34 -20.30 -0.50 5.36
CA LYS A 34 -20.22 0.08 4.02
C LYS A 34 -18.84 -0.11 3.41
N LYS A 35 -17.80 0.01 4.23
CA LYS A 35 -16.41 -0.23 3.89
C LYS A 35 -16.20 -1.64 3.37
N THR A 36 -16.65 -2.65 4.11
CA THR A 36 -16.58 -4.06 3.70
C THR A 36 -17.29 -4.30 2.37
N LYS A 37 -18.47 -3.69 2.15
CA LYS A 37 -19.18 -3.82 0.88
C LYS A 37 -18.41 -3.24 -0.30
N ASN A 38 -17.79 -2.09 -0.12
CA ASN A 38 -16.92 -1.48 -1.15
C ASN A 38 -15.71 -2.38 -1.45
N SER A 39 -15.05 -2.87 -0.41
CA SER A 39 -13.94 -3.83 -0.52
C SER A 39 -14.35 -5.09 -1.29
N ILE A 40 -15.51 -5.67 -0.99
CA ILE A 40 -16.04 -6.84 -1.70
C ILE A 40 -16.23 -6.55 -3.19
N GLN A 41 -16.75 -5.39 -3.57
CA GLN A 41 -16.89 -5.02 -4.98
C GLN A 41 -15.54 -4.94 -5.69
N CYS A 42 -14.54 -4.34 -5.06
CA CYS A 42 -13.17 -4.31 -5.57
C CYS A 42 -12.60 -5.73 -5.74
N ILE A 43 -12.74 -6.59 -4.73
CA ILE A 43 -12.26 -7.97 -4.77
C ILE A 43 -12.96 -8.78 -5.89
N ILE A 44 -14.26 -8.60 -6.09
CA ILE A 44 -15.00 -9.26 -7.18
C ILE A 44 -14.46 -8.85 -8.55
N LYS A 45 -14.11 -7.59 -8.74
CA LYS A 45 -13.49 -7.12 -9.98
C LYS A 45 -12.10 -7.73 -10.18
N LEU A 46 -11.27 -7.71 -9.16
CA LEU A 46 -9.92 -8.28 -9.21
C LEU A 46 -9.94 -9.79 -9.44
N ASN A 47 -10.93 -10.50 -8.90
CA ASN A 47 -11.07 -11.94 -9.13
C ASN A 47 -11.41 -12.31 -10.59
N LYS A 48 -11.80 -11.35 -11.42
CA LYS A 48 -12.03 -11.53 -12.86
C LYS A 48 -10.78 -11.34 -13.72
N LEU A 49 -9.70 -10.86 -13.14
CA LEU A 49 -8.41 -10.74 -13.84
C LEU A 49 -7.90 -12.09 -14.32
N THR A 50 -7.01 -12.05 -15.30
CA THR A 50 -6.33 -13.27 -15.78
C THR A 50 -5.53 -13.92 -14.64
N PRO A 51 -5.25 -15.23 -14.69
CA PRO A 51 -4.42 -15.87 -13.67
C PRO A 51 -3.03 -15.22 -13.52
N PHE A 52 -2.47 -14.69 -14.60
CA PHE A 52 -1.20 -13.97 -14.59
C PHE A 52 -1.29 -12.67 -13.81
N ASP A 53 -2.29 -11.83 -14.08
CA ASP A 53 -2.45 -10.54 -13.39
C ASP A 53 -2.87 -10.74 -11.94
N LYS A 54 -3.67 -11.77 -11.67
CA LYS A 54 -4.17 -12.08 -10.34
C LYS A 54 -3.08 -12.54 -9.36
N GLN A 55 -1.95 -13.07 -9.83
CA GLN A 55 -0.85 -13.51 -8.94
C GLN A 55 -0.26 -12.39 -8.10
N PHE A 56 -0.42 -11.12 -8.53
CA PHE A 56 0.06 -9.94 -7.83
C PHE A 56 -0.90 -9.44 -6.75
N PHE A 57 -1.99 -10.17 -6.50
CA PHE A 57 -2.99 -9.84 -5.48
C PHE A 57 -3.29 -11.09 -4.64
N TYR A 58 -3.22 -10.94 -3.32
CA TYR A 58 -3.66 -12.00 -2.42
C TYR A 58 -5.12 -11.75 -2.02
N LEU A 59 -6.01 -12.47 -2.65
CA LEU A 59 -7.46 -12.30 -2.58
C LEU A 59 -8.15 -13.54 -2.02
N PRO A 60 -9.32 -13.41 -1.37
CA PRO A 60 -10.14 -14.56 -1.00
C PRO A 60 -10.66 -15.28 -2.27
N GLU A 61 -10.63 -16.60 -2.25
CA GLU A 61 -11.20 -17.41 -3.32
C GLU A 61 -12.72 -17.36 -3.34
N THR A 62 -13.34 -17.28 -2.17
CA THR A 62 -14.79 -17.15 -2.04
C THR A 62 -15.17 -16.16 -0.94
N ILE A 63 -16.26 -15.44 -1.17
CA ILE A 63 -16.90 -14.55 -0.22
C ILE A 63 -18.35 -15.00 -0.08
N LYS A 64 -18.79 -15.26 1.15
CA LYS A 64 -20.17 -15.68 1.45
C LYS A 64 -20.77 -14.74 2.49
N GLU A 65 -22.00 -14.33 2.26
CA GLU A 65 -22.81 -13.68 3.27
C GLU A 65 -23.31 -14.75 4.25
N VAL A 66 -23.11 -14.50 5.56
CA VAL A 66 -23.48 -15.44 6.62
C VAL A 66 -24.21 -14.71 7.73
N LYS A 67 -25.18 -15.39 8.35
CA LYS A 67 -25.81 -14.93 9.59
C LYS A 67 -25.08 -15.56 10.77
N LEU A 68 -24.96 -14.82 11.86
CA LEU A 68 -24.17 -15.27 13.03
C LEU A 68 -24.62 -16.63 13.56
N GLY A 69 -25.90 -17.01 13.46
CA GLY A 69 -26.41 -18.30 13.91
C GLY A 69 -26.16 -19.47 12.92
N GLU A 70 -25.57 -19.19 11.74
CA GLU A 70 -25.25 -20.20 10.72
C GLU A 70 -23.78 -20.62 10.76
N VAL A 71 -22.98 -20.01 11.62
CA VAL A 71 -21.56 -20.33 11.78
C VAL A 71 -21.41 -21.20 13.03
N ASP A 72 -20.92 -22.44 12.87
CA ASP A 72 -20.63 -23.32 13.98
C ASP A 72 -19.72 -22.66 14.99
N GLU A 73 -20.22 -22.38 16.18
CA GLU A 73 -19.49 -21.66 17.25
C GLU A 73 -18.21 -22.39 17.67
N GLU A 74 -18.13 -23.72 17.52
CA GLU A 74 -16.94 -24.52 17.80
C GLU A 74 -15.75 -24.18 16.88
N ASN A 75 -16.01 -23.62 15.71
CA ASN A 75 -14.99 -23.25 14.72
C ASN A 75 -14.57 -21.77 14.78
N VAL A 76 -15.25 -20.97 15.60
CA VAL A 76 -14.97 -19.54 15.79
C VAL A 76 -14.21 -19.32 17.08
N ARG A 77 -12.91 -19.12 17.03
CA ARG A 77 -12.19 -18.60 18.20
C ARG A 77 -12.50 -17.11 18.33
N LEU A 78 -13.42 -16.83 19.25
CA LEU A 78 -13.66 -15.48 19.76
C LEU A 78 -12.47 -15.10 20.64
N ASN A 79 -11.68 -14.11 20.28
CA ASN A 79 -10.91 -13.41 21.30
C ASN A 79 -11.90 -12.74 22.26
N ASP A 80 -11.78 -13.13 23.52
CA ASP A 80 -12.71 -12.81 24.61
C ASP A 80 -13.02 -11.32 24.74
N THR A 81 -14.02 -10.75 24.14
CA THR A 81 -14.69 -9.56 24.70
C THR A 81 -15.71 -8.84 23.79
N ALA A 82 -15.81 -9.17 22.52
CA ALA A 82 -16.81 -8.49 21.68
C ALA A 82 -18.06 -9.33 21.47
N ILE A 83 -19.13 -9.05 22.19
CA ILE A 83 -20.47 -9.54 21.89
C ILE A 83 -20.94 -8.86 20.61
N LEU A 84 -20.85 -9.56 19.48
CA LEU A 84 -21.44 -9.07 18.23
C LEU A 84 -22.96 -9.10 18.36
N PRO A 85 -23.67 -8.01 18.01
CA PRO A 85 -25.13 -8.04 18.04
C PRO A 85 -25.65 -9.09 17.06
N ALA A 86 -26.51 -9.99 17.55
CA ALA A 86 -27.03 -11.18 16.85
C ALA A 86 -27.81 -10.89 15.55
N LYS A 87 -27.95 -9.63 15.14
CA LYS A 87 -28.72 -9.20 13.96
C LYS A 87 -27.90 -8.69 12.79
N LEU A 88 -26.55 -8.66 12.91
CA LEU A 88 -25.71 -8.15 11.80
C LEU A 88 -25.41 -9.28 10.81
N THR A 89 -25.60 -8.98 9.55
CA THR A 89 -25.07 -9.79 8.45
C THR A 89 -23.54 -9.65 8.44
N ASN A 90 -22.85 -10.75 8.27
CA ASN A 90 -21.38 -10.79 8.18
C ASN A 90 -20.98 -11.44 6.86
N TYR A 91 -19.73 -11.26 6.47
CA TYR A 91 -19.14 -11.91 5.31
C TYR A 91 -18.05 -12.86 5.74
N LEU A 92 -18.07 -14.07 5.21
CA LEU A 92 -17.04 -15.08 5.38
C LEU A 92 -16.13 -15.07 4.16
N PHE A 93 -14.90 -14.60 4.35
CA PHE A 93 -13.84 -14.60 3.35
C PHE A 93 -13.01 -15.87 3.50
N LYS A 94 -12.90 -16.64 2.43
CA LYS A 94 -12.11 -17.88 2.40
C LYS A 94 -10.86 -17.67 1.56
N PHE A 95 -9.71 -17.69 2.21
CA PHE A 95 -8.40 -17.58 1.57
C PHE A 95 -7.75 -18.95 1.42
N LYS A 96 -7.12 -19.21 0.29
CA LYS A 96 -6.25 -20.36 0.12
C LYS A 96 -4.94 -20.12 0.85
N ASN A 97 -4.54 -21.08 1.70
CA ASN A 97 -3.27 -20.96 2.40
C ASN A 97 -2.11 -21.01 1.40
N GLN A 98 -1.20 -20.07 1.53
CA GLN A 98 -0.01 -19.93 0.71
C GLN A 98 1.20 -19.70 1.63
N GLU A 99 2.40 -19.98 1.14
CA GLU A 99 3.65 -19.67 1.84
C GLU A 99 3.98 -18.20 1.64
N LEU A 100 3.35 -17.36 2.47
CA LEU A 100 3.53 -15.90 2.43
C LEU A 100 4.41 -15.44 3.57
N ILE A 101 5.20 -14.40 3.30
CA ILE A 101 5.98 -13.67 4.28
C ILE A 101 5.78 -12.18 4.04
N TYR A 102 5.77 -11.35 5.09
CA TYR A 102 5.76 -9.90 4.90
C TYR A 102 6.94 -9.47 4.03
N PHE A 103 6.68 -8.58 3.07
CA PHE A 103 7.66 -8.19 2.08
C PHE A 103 8.94 -7.63 2.71
N GLU A 104 8.81 -6.76 3.69
CA GLU A 104 9.97 -6.21 4.42
C GLU A 104 10.78 -7.30 5.12
N SER A 105 10.09 -8.24 5.79
CA SER A 105 10.74 -9.38 6.45
C SER A 105 11.48 -10.26 5.44
N TYR A 106 10.89 -10.48 4.26
CA TYR A 106 11.54 -11.19 3.18
C TYR A 106 12.82 -10.48 2.73
N LEU A 107 12.77 -9.18 2.48
CA LEU A 107 13.95 -8.41 2.06
C LEU A 107 15.07 -8.45 3.10
N LYS A 108 14.73 -8.45 4.38
CA LYS A 108 15.72 -8.61 5.48
C LYS A 108 16.40 -9.98 5.49
N THR A 109 15.80 -11.02 4.93
CA THR A 109 16.44 -12.34 4.79
C THR A 109 17.43 -12.42 3.63
N LEU A 110 17.36 -11.47 2.69
CA LEU A 110 18.24 -11.44 1.53
C LEU A 110 19.63 -10.91 1.94
N GLY A 111 20.67 -11.67 1.62
CA GLY A 111 22.03 -11.15 1.72
C GLY A 111 22.22 -9.96 0.76
N GLY A 112 23.11 -9.02 1.14
CA GLY A 112 23.28 -7.73 0.44
C GLY A 112 23.47 -7.78 -1.08
N ARG A 113 23.86 -8.93 -1.64
CA ARG A 113 24.05 -9.11 -3.09
C ARG A 113 22.75 -9.38 -3.86
N ASN A 114 21.77 -10.01 -3.22
CA ASN A 114 20.47 -10.34 -3.86
C ASN A 114 19.40 -9.30 -3.59
N LEU A 115 19.65 -8.38 -2.68
CA LEU A 115 18.66 -7.38 -2.26
C LEU A 115 18.24 -6.45 -3.40
N ILE A 116 19.20 -5.89 -4.15
CA ILE A 116 18.92 -4.93 -5.22
C ILE A 116 18.12 -5.57 -6.36
N PRO A 117 18.48 -6.77 -6.88
CA PRO A 117 17.68 -7.46 -7.90
C PRO A 117 16.25 -7.68 -7.45
N GLN A 118 16.13 -8.29 -6.30
CA GLN A 118 14.82 -8.67 -5.80
C GLN A 118 13.95 -7.44 -5.52
N LEU A 119 14.56 -6.37 -4.96
CA LEU A 119 13.87 -5.11 -4.78
C LEU A 119 13.39 -4.53 -6.11
N SER A 120 14.25 -4.59 -7.14
CA SER A 120 13.93 -4.12 -8.48
C SER A 120 12.77 -4.90 -9.10
N ASP A 121 12.82 -6.23 -9.05
CA ASP A 121 11.78 -7.08 -9.61
C ASP A 121 10.44 -6.88 -8.88
N CYS A 122 10.47 -6.85 -7.53
CA CYS A 122 9.29 -6.62 -6.73
C CYS A 122 8.67 -5.23 -6.98
N PHE A 123 9.47 -4.18 -7.18
CA PHE A 123 8.92 -2.87 -7.52
C PHE A 123 8.24 -2.87 -8.89
N CYS A 124 8.80 -3.60 -9.86
CA CYS A 124 8.19 -3.79 -11.18
C CYS A 124 6.83 -4.50 -11.08
N ASP A 125 6.75 -5.60 -10.30
CA ASP A 125 5.51 -6.33 -10.05
C ASP A 125 4.44 -5.44 -9.43
N LEU A 126 4.82 -4.63 -8.43
CA LEU A 126 3.91 -3.71 -7.76
C LEU A 126 3.46 -2.56 -8.66
N LEU A 127 4.33 -2.03 -9.51
CA LEU A 127 3.92 -1.05 -10.52
C LEU A 127 2.89 -1.64 -11.49
N TRP A 128 3.04 -2.91 -11.87
CA TRP A 128 2.06 -3.62 -12.67
C TRP A 128 0.74 -3.77 -11.93
N SER A 129 0.79 -4.19 -10.65
CA SER A 129 -0.40 -4.28 -9.79
C SER A 129 -1.17 -2.96 -9.73
N LEU A 130 -0.47 -1.83 -9.51
CA LEU A 130 -1.09 -0.51 -9.45
C LEU A 130 -1.71 -0.09 -10.80
N LYS A 131 -1.09 -0.49 -11.90
CA LYS A 131 -1.65 -0.24 -13.23
C LYS A 131 -2.96 -0.98 -13.43
N GLU A 132 -3.07 -2.23 -12.98
CA GLU A 132 -4.31 -3.01 -13.04
C GLU A 132 -5.39 -2.43 -12.12
N LEU A 133 -5.04 -2.02 -10.89
CA LEU A 133 -5.98 -1.32 -10.00
C LEU A 133 -6.55 -0.06 -10.67
N ARG A 134 -5.69 0.74 -11.29
CA ARG A 134 -6.11 1.95 -12.02
C ARG A 134 -7.03 1.63 -13.20
N HIS A 135 -6.76 0.59 -13.99
CA HIS A 135 -7.62 0.17 -15.09
C HIS A 135 -9.02 -0.21 -14.63
N LEU A 136 -9.14 -0.74 -13.42
CA LEU A 136 -10.41 -1.09 -12.79
C LEU A 136 -11.06 0.08 -12.03
N ASN A 137 -10.45 1.29 -12.02
CA ASN A 137 -10.81 2.43 -11.20
C ASN A 137 -10.84 2.11 -9.69
N ILE A 138 -10.00 1.21 -9.25
CA ILE A 138 -9.84 0.85 -7.84
C ILE A 138 -8.68 1.64 -7.26
N ILE A 139 -8.89 2.21 -6.08
CA ILE A 139 -7.84 2.74 -5.21
C ILE A 139 -7.71 1.79 -4.02
N HIS A 140 -6.52 1.30 -3.78
CA HIS A 140 -6.25 0.44 -2.63
C HIS A 140 -6.37 1.22 -1.31
N GLY A 141 -5.81 2.42 -1.30
CA GLY A 141 -5.96 3.39 -0.23
C GLY A 141 -5.17 3.09 1.05
N ASN A 142 -4.40 1.99 1.11
CA ASN A 142 -3.52 1.68 2.25
C ASN A 142 -2.36 0.76 1.83
N ILE A 143 -1.50 1.23 0.93
CA ILE A 143 -0.29 0.49 0.58
C ILE A 143 0.80 0.83 1.58
N CYS A 144 1.17 -0.15 2.39
CA CYS A 144 2.19 -0.04 3.44
C CYS A 144 2.89 -1.38 3.65
N GLU A 145 3.83 -1.44 4.58
CA GLU A 145 4.62 -2.63 4.88
C GLU A 145 3.76 -3.84 5.23
N ASP A 146 2.62 -3.62 5.93
CA ASP A 146 1.71 -4.67 6.37
C ASP A 146 0.78 -5.20 5.27
N THR A 147 0.67 -4.48 4.15
CA THR A 147 -0.19 -4.86 3.03
C THR A 147 0.58 -5.43 1.83
N LEU A 148 1.89 -5.54 1.95
CA LEU A 148 2.75 -6.15 0.95
C LEU A 148 3.28 -7.49 1.46
N VAL A 149 3.04 -8.54 0.67
CA VAL A 149 3.48 -9.90 0.99
C VAL A 149 4.27 -10.49 -0.15
N PHE A 150 5.26 -11.28 0.18
CA PHE A 150 6.03 -12.06 -0.78
C PHE A 150 5.55 -13.52 -0.76
N ASN A 151 5.18 -14.03 -1.91
CA ASN A 151 4.74 -15.40 -2.09
C ASN A 151 5.95 -16.27 -2.46
N MET A 152 6.41 -17.09 -1.53
CA MET A 152 7.59 -17.94 -1.71
C MET A 152 7.43 -18.99 -2.82
N ARG A 153 6.19 -19.36 -3.16
CA ARG A 153 5.90 -20.35 -4.19
C ARG A 153 5.95 -19.76 -5.60
N THR A 154 5.38 -18.57 -5.79
CA THR A 154 5.36 -17.89 -7.09
C THR A 154 6.55 -16.97 -7.31
N ASN A 155 7.31 -16.70 -6.24
CA ASN A 155 8.44 -15.77 -6.22
C ASN A 155 8.04 -14.34 -6.62
N CYS A 156 6.80 -13.93 -6.30
CA CYS A 156 6.25 -12.62 -6.61
C CYS A 156 5.81 -11.90 -5.35
N VAL A 157 5.87 -10.56 -5.38
CA VAL A 157 5.22 -9.75 -4.35
C VAL A 157 3.74 -9.56 -4.71
N ALA A 158 2.88 -9.54 -3.70
CA ALA A 158 1.45 -9.34 -3.87
C ALA A 158 0.91 -8.31 -2.90
N ILE A 159 -0.10 -7.55 -3.37
CA ILE A 159 -0.88 -6.63 -2.54
C ILE A 159 -2.00 -7.42 -1.87
N THR A 160 -2.21 -7.16 -0.59
CA THR A 160 -3.26 -7.78 0.23
C THR A 160 -4.03 -6.74 1.03
N ASN A 161 -5.02 -7.16 1.80
CA ASN A 161 -5.83 -6.30 2.67
C ASN A 161 -6.55 -5.19 1.91
N PHE A 162 -7.57 -5.56 1.15
CA PHE A 162 -8.41 -4.62 0.38
C PHE A 162 -9.51 -3.96 1.22
N GLU A 163 -9.41 -3.97 2.55
CA GLU A 163 -10.43 -3.44 3.45
C GLU A 163 -10.69 -1.95 3.24
N THR A 164 -9.66 -1.18 2.96
CA THR A 164 -9.75 0.27 2.69
C THR A 164 -9.98 0.60 1.22
N SER A 165 -10.04 -0.43 0.36
CA SER A 165 -10.15 -0.22 -1.08
C SER A 165 -11.54 0.21 -1.48
N PHE A 166 -11.62 1.06 -2.47
CA PHE A 166 -12.88 1.59 -2.99
C PHE A 166 -12.76 1.93 -4.47
N GLU A 167 -13.92 1.94 -5.12
CA GLU A 167 -14.02 2.48 -6.47
C GLU A 167 -14.21 3.98 -6.38
N LEU A 168 -13.35 4.74 -7.05
CA LEU A 168 -13.45 6.19 -7.12
C LEU A 168 -13.84 6.61 -8.52
N VAL A 169 -15.13 6.63 -8.76
CA VAL A 169 -15.72 6.94 -10.08
C VAL A 169 -16.11 8.41 -10.17
N SER A 170 -16.49 9.02 -9.05
CA SER A 170 -16.95 10.40 -8.99
C SER A 170 -16.37 11.19 -7.81
N VAL A 171 -16.53 12.51 -7.86
CA VAL A 171 -16.08 13.41 -6.76
C VAL A 171 -16.87 13.13 -5.47
N GLU A 172 -18.12 12.71 -5.59
CA GLU A 172 -18.99 12.38 -4.46
C GLU A 172 -18.44 11.21 -3.64
N ASP A 173 -17.68 10.32 -4.24
CA ASP A 173 -17.06 9.20 -3.54
C ASP A 173 -16.04 9.67 -2.49
N LEU A 174 -15.46 10.86 -2.65
CA LEU A 174 -14.56 11.47 -1.67
C LEU A 174 -15.21 11.71 -0.30
N TYR A 175 -16.54 11.91 -0.27
CA TYR A 175 -17.27 12.06 0.99
C TYR A 175 -17.26 10.80 1.85
N ASN A 176 -17.00 9.66 1.22
CA ASN A 176 -17.05 8.35 1.84
C ASN A 176 -15.68 7.83 2.25
N LEU A 177 -14.61 8.57 1.92
CA LEU A 177 -13.26 8.23 2.38
C LEU A 177 -13.22 8.30 3.91
N GLU A 178 -12.91 7.19 4.54
CA GLU A 178 -12.71 7.18 5.98
C GLU A 178 -11.39 7.84 6.33
N LYS A 179 -11.46 8.70 7.36
CA LYS A 179 -10.27 9.29 7.95
C LYS A 179 -9.40 8.18 8.52
N ASN A 180 -8.26 7.97 7.91
CA ASN A 180 -7.18 7.23 8.55
C ASN A 180 -6.20 8.23 9.16
N ALA A 181 -5.83 8.04 10.42
CA ALA A 181 -4.87 8.90 11.11
C ALA A 181 -3.42 8.70 10.63
N ASP A 182 -3.21 7.79 9.69
CA ASP A 182 -1.90 7.41 9.22
C ASP A 182 -1.33 8.47 8.26
N TYR A 183 -0.10 8.90 8.51
CA TYR A 183 0.65 9.83 7.66
C TYR A 183 1.26 9.18 6.40
N ASN A 184 0.77 8.03 6.01
CA ASN A 184 1.09 7.38 4.73
C ASN A 184 0.29 7.95 3.55
N TYR A 185 -0.70 8.79 3.81
CA TYR A 185 -1.47 9.46 2.76
C TYR A 185 -0.78 10.74 2.28
N PRO A 186 -0.97 11.13 1.01
CA PRO A 186 -0.47 12.42 0.52
C PRO A 186 -1.21 13.60 1.17
N LEU A 187 -0.54 14.75 1.19
CA LEU A 187 -0.97 15.94 1.95
C LEU A 187 -2.37 16.44 1.57
N GLU A 188 -2.77 16.35 0.30
CA GLU A 188 -4.12 16.72 -0.13
C GLU A 188 -5.23 15.90 0.54
N LEU A 189 -4.97 14.64 0.87
CA LEU A 189 -5.93 13.82 1.62
C LEU A 189 -6.00 14.23 3.09
N HIS A 190 -4.92 14.70 3.69
CA HIS A 190 -4.98 15.29 5.04
C HIS A 190 -5.84 16.55 5.09
N ILE A 191 -5.81 17.36 4.02
CA ILE A 191 -6.71 18.51 3.87
C ILE A 191 -8.17 18.05 3.76
N LEU A 192 -8.45 17.02 2.95
CA LEU A 192 -9.78 16.43 2.84
C LEU A 192 -10.29 15.93 4.18
N PHE A 193 -9.50 15.14 4.91
CA PHE A 193 -9.87 14.60 6.22
C PHE A 193 -10.07 15.69 7.27
N TYR A 194 -9.28 16.76 7.22
CA TYR A 194 -9.51 17.91 8.08
C TYR A 194 -10.87 18.56 7.80
N MET A 195 -11.22 18.77 6.54
CA MET A 195 -12.51 19.34 6.14
C MET A 195 -13.68 18.45 6.59
N GLN A 196 -13.57 17.12 6.41
CA GLN A 196 -14.58 16.15 6.88
C GLN A 196 -14.80 16.28 8.39
N THR A 197 -13.72 16.34 9.17
CA THR A 197 -13.77 16.44 10.64
C THR A 197 -14.40 17.75 11.08
N ASN A 198 -14.16 18.85 10.35
CA ASN A 198 -14.68 20.18 10.64
C ASN A 198 -15.99 20.52 9.89
N LYS A 199 -16.76 19.47 9.53
CA LYS A 199 -18.07 19.60 8.90
C LYS A 199 -18.06 20.44 7.62
N TRP A 200 -16.99 20.30 6.84
CA TRP A 200 -16.82 20.96 5.54
C TRP A 200 -16.82 22.50 5.58
N ASN A 201 -16.38 23.08 6.68
CA ASN A 201 -16.19 24.51 6.78
C ASN A 201 -15.05 24.98 5.86
N ASN A 202 -15.12 26.23 5.43
CA ASN A 202 -14.07 26.85 4.64
C ASN A 202 -12.74 26.83 5.37
N LEU A 203 -11.65 26.60 4.62
CA LEU A 203 -10.31 26.58 5.15
C LEU A 203 -9.77 28.01 5.28
N SER A 204 -9.34 28.38 6.48
CA SER A 204 -8.55 29.61 6.70
C SER A 204 -7.07 29.34 6.44
N GLN A 205 -6.29 30.42 6.31
CA GLN A 205 -4.84 30.34 6.23
C GLN A 205 -4.26 29.54 7.42
N HIS A 206 -4.74 29.82 8.64
CA HIS A 206 -4.30 29.12 9.86
C HIS A 206 -4.63 27.62 9.81
N ASN A 207 -5.76 27.21 9.23
CA ASN A 207 -6.09 25.80 9.08
C ASN A 207 -5.07 25.09 8.16
N ILE A 208 -4.74 25.67 7.01
CA ILE A 208 -3.74 25.15 6.08
C ILE A 208 -2.37 25.02 6.75
N GLU A 209 -1.93 26.06 7.47
CA GLU A 209 -0.67 26.04 8.24
C GLU A 209 -0.65 24.91 9.27
N THR A 210 -1.73 24.74 10.03
CA THR A 210 -1.87 23.69 11.03
C THR A 210 -1.78 22.29 10.40
N ILE A 211 -2.49 22.06 9.30
CA ILE A 211 -2.48 20.76 8.60
C ILE A 211 -1.08 20.42 8.09
N ILE A 212 -0.42 21.39 7.44
CA ILE A 212 0.91 21.18 6.84
C ILE A 212 1.97 20.94 7.91
N ASN A 213 1.98 21.75 8.99
CA ASN A 213 2.93 21.56 10.09
C ASN A 213 2.72 20.21 10.80
N ASN A 214 1.47 19.82 11.06
CA ASN A 214 1.16 18.51 11.63
C ASN A 214 1.59 17.37 10.72
N PHE A 215 1.37 17.49 9.41
CA PHE A 215 1.83 16.49 8.45
C PHE A 215 3.36 16.40 8.44
N ALA A 216 4.06 17.52 8.29
CA ALA A 216 5.51 17.52 8.23
C ALA A 216 6.15 16.93 9.50
N SER A 217 5.60 17.27 10.69
CA SER A 217 6.12 16.80 11.98
C SER A 217 5.87 15.32 12.27
N ASN A 218 4.86 14.70 11.65
CA ASN A 218 4.49 13.31 11.90
C ASN A 218 4.75 12.36 10.70
N SER A 219 5.22 12.90 9.58
CA SER A 219 5.60 12.13 8.39
C SER A 219 7.10 11.86 8.36
N ILE A 220 7.53 11.12 7.33
CA ILE A 220 8.96 10.86 7.08
C ILE A 220 9.78 12.15 6.93
N ILE A 221 9.14 13.27 6.59
CA ILE A 221 9.80 14.58 6.43
C ILE A 221 10.51 15.03 7.71
N ASN A 222 9.96 14.68 8.88
CA ASN A 222 10.58 14.99 10.17
C ASN A 222 11.96 14.33 10.38
N ASN A 223 12.27 13.28 9.63
CA ASN A 223 13.55 12.58 9.71
C ASN A 223 14.67 13.26 8.88
N PHE A 224 14.33 14.27 8.09
CA PHE A 224 15.31 15.02 7.31
C PHE A 224 15.87 16.22 8.10
N ASN A 225 16.93 16.82 7.58
CA ASN A 225 17.50 18.01 8.21
C ASN A 225 16.52 19.20 8.17
N LYS A 226 16.75 20.17 9.05
CA LYS A 226 15.86 21.33 9.21
C LYS A 226 15.66 22.12 7.92
N SER A 227 16.66 22.23 7.06
CA SER A 227 16.55 22.98 5.79
C SER A 227 15.52 22.32 4.85
N ILE A 228 15.54 20.99 4.73
CA ILE A 228 14.59 20.23 3.92
C ILE A 228 13.18 20.32 4.52
N PHE A 229 13.07 20.23 5.85
CA PHE A 229 11.80 20.39 6.55
C PHE A 229 11.19 21.77 6.30
N ASP A 230 11.96 22.85 6.50
CA ASP A 230 11.50 24.23 6.32
C ASP A 230 11.14 24.51 4.85
N GLU A 231 11.91 23.98 3.89
CA GLU A 231 11.61 24.07 2.46
C GLU A 231 10.31 23.34 2.10
N PHE A 232 10.10 22.13 2.62
CA PHE A 232 8.86 21.38 2.42
C PHE A 232 7.66 22.17 2.94
N VAL A 233 7.73 22.67 4.18
CA VAL A 233 6.64 23.42 4.80
C VAL A 233 6.33 24.69 4.01
N SER A 234 7.35 25.49 3.68
CA SER A 234 7.16 26.77 2.97
C SER A 234 6.59 26.56 1.55
N SER A 235 7.09 25.56 0.84
CA SER A 235 6.62 25.22 -0.51
C SER A 235 5.21 24.65 -0.52
N SER A 236 4.88 23.79 0.46
CA SER A 236 3.54 23.26 0.64
C SER A 236 2.53 24.37 0.98
N LEU A 237 2.90 25.29 1.88
CA LEU A 237 2.06 26.46 2.21
C LEU A 237 1.76 27.29 0.96
N LYS A 238 2.77 27.60 0.15
CA LYS A 238 2.62 28.35 -1.09
C LYS A 238 1.66 27.67 -2.08
N TYR A 239 1.74 26.34 -2.21
CA TYR A 239 0.88 25.60 -3.12
C TYR A 239 -0.57 25.50 -2.62
N PHE A 240 -0.77 25.11 -1.35
CA PHE A 240 -2.11 24.88 -0.79
C PHE A 240 -2.82 26.18 -0.38
N GLN A 241 -2.15 27.33 -0.41
CA GLN A 241 -2.80 28.64 -0.23
C GLN A 241 -3.97 28.85 -1.20
N LYS A 242 -3.96 28.18 -2.35
CA LYS A 242 -5.07 28.20 -3.32
C LYS A 242 -6.41 27.71 -2.76
N TYR A 243 -6.42 26.96 -1.63
CA TYR A 243 -7.63 26.45 -0.98
C TYR A 243 -8.19 27.40 0.08
N VAL A 244 -7.46 28.44 0.46
CA VAL A 244 -7.92 29.39 1.47
C VAL A 244 -9.19 30.11 1.00
N ASN A 245 -10.23 30.05 1.83
CA ASN A 245 -11.56 30.62 1.57
C ASN A 245 -12.24 30.13 0.26
N LYS A 246 -11.81 28.99 -0.27
CA LYS A 246 -12.51 28.36 -1.38
C LYS A 246 -13.68 27.50 -0.89
N ASP A 247 -14.68 27.37 -1.75
CA ASP A 247 -15.79 26.48 -1.50
C ASP A 247 -15.35 25.01 -1.53
N LYS A 248 -16.18 24.18 -0.91
CA LYS A 248 -15.93 22.75 -0.80
C LYS A 248 -15.80 22.07 -2.16
N GLU A 249 -16.66 22.42 -3.12
CA GLU A 249 -16.69 21.77 -4.43
C GLU A 249 -15.41 22.04 -5.20
N TYR A 250 -14.89 23.27 -5.15
CA TYR A 250 -13.60 23.60 -5.76
C TYR A 250 -12.49 22.72 -5.23
N ILE A 251 -12.39 22.60 -3.88
CA ILE A 251 -11.32 21.81 -3.24
C ILE A 251 -11.47 20.33 -3.57
N LEU A 252 -12.69 19.77 -3.50
CA LEU A 252 -12.92 18.37 -3.80
C LEU A 252 -12.60 18.02 -5.25
N ASN A 253 -13.02 18.87 -6.21
CA ASN A 253 -12.72 18.67 -7.62
C ASN A 253 -11.22 18.70 -7.89
N ASP A 254 -10.48 19.61 -7.25
CA ASP A 254 -9.03 19.69 -7.40
C ASP A 254 -8.34 18.45 -6.80
N ILE A 255 -8.71 18.03 -5.60
CA ILE A 255 -8.17 16.80 -4.96
C ILE A 255 -8.48 15.56 -5.81
N TYR A 256 -9.71 15.44 -6.33
CA TYR A 256 -10.14 14.31 -7.14
C TYR A 256 -9.30 14.13 -8.42
N ARG A 257 -8.83 15.20 -9.01
CA ARG A 257 -7.98 15.15 -10.22
C ARG A 257 -6.73 14.29 -10.02
N PHE A 258 -6.20 14.24 -8.79
CA PHE A 258 -4.94 13.57 -8.46
C PHE A 258 -5.10 12.16 -7.89
N ARG A 259 -6.33 11.64 -7.81
CA ARG A 259 -6.63 10.34 -7.20
C ARG A 259 -5.78 9.16 -7.71
N THR A 260 -5.40 9.21 -8.98
CA THR A 260 -4.59 8.15 -9.61
C THR A 260 -3.12 8.16 -9.19
N THR A 261 -2.71 9.13 -8.37
CA THR A 261 -1.36 9.22 -7.83
C THR A 261 -1.25 8.76 -6.37
N TRP A 262 -2.37 8.45 -5.70
CA TRP A 262 -2.34 8.17 -4.26
C TRP A 262 -1.68 6.83 -3.93
N ASP A 263 -2.03 5.76 -4.64
CA ASP A 263 -1.43 4.45 -4.41
C ASP A 263 0.06 4.42 -4.78
N ILE A 264 0.47 5.11 -5.86
CA ILE A 264 1.90 5.22 -6.20
C ILE A 264 2.69 6.07 -5.19
N TYR A 265 2.05 7.08 -4.59
CA TYR A 265 2.62 7.83 -3.47
C TYR A 265 2.86 6.88 -2.27
N GLN A 266 1.85 6.13 -1.85
CA GLN A 266 1.95 5.21 -0.74
C GLN A 266 3.00 4.12 -0.98
N LEU A 267 3.01 3.52 -2.18
CA LEU A 267 4.02 2.54 -2.57
C LEU A 267 5.43 3.12 -2.49
N SER A 268 5.62 4.34 -3.01
CA SER A 268 6.92 5.01 -3.00
C SER A 268 7.38 5.34 -1.58
N LEU A 269 6.45 5.74 -0.71
CA LEU A 269 6.73 5.99 0.70
C LEU A 269 7.15 4.70 1.43
N THR A 270 6.43 3.60 1.18
CA THR A 270 6.74 2.29 1.74
C THR A 270 8.15 1.82 1.33
N PHE A 271 8.46 1.92 0.02
CA PHE A 271 9.81 1.58 -0.44
C PHE A 271 10.89 2.50 0.13
N LEU A 272 10.62 3.79 0.26
CA LEU A 272 11.57 4.73 0.86
C LEU A 272 11.88 4.36 2.32
N LYS A 273 10.87 4.03 3.11
CA LYS A 273 11.03 3.56 4.50
C LYS A 273 11.88 2.28 4.55
N ILE A 274 11.50 1.27 3.78
CA ILE A 274 12.23 -0.01 3.68
C ILE A 274 13.70 0.23 3.28
N LEU A 275 13.96 1.11 2.31
CA LEU A 275 15.30 1.42 1.85
C LEU A 275 16.16 2.10 2.92
N ILE A 276 15.58 3.01 3.70
CA ILE A 276 16.28 3.67 4.81
C ILE A 276 16.75 2.64 5.85
N ASP A 277 15.91 1.65 6.14
CA ASP A 277 16.19 0.63 7.16
C ASP A 277 17.19 -0.44 6.70
N ILE A 278 17.13 -0.81 5.41
CA ILE A 278 17.90 -1.98 4.91
C ILE A 278 19.23 -1.58 4.26
N ILE A 279 19.31 -0.39 3.65
CA ILE A 279 20.48 -0.04 2.83
C ILE A 279 21.60 0.57 3.65
N THR A 280 22.67 -0.21 3.78
CA THR A 280 23.94 0.23 4.38
C THR A 280 24.86 0.92 3.37
N ASN A 281 24.80 0.57 2.08
CA ASN A 281 25.65 1.12 1.02
C ASN A 281 24.89 2.13 0.14
N LYS A 282 24.94 3.41 0.50
CA LYS A 282 24.29 4.52 -0.19
C LYS A 282 24.97 4.97 -1.50
N ARG A 283 26.10 4.34 -1.90
CA ARG A 283 26.87 4.76 -3.10
C ARG A 283 26.48 4.00 -4.37
N ASN A 284 25.59 3.03 -4.29
CA ASN A 284 25.14 2.28 -5.46
C ASN A 284 24.34 3.20 -6.39
N LYS A 285 24.72 3.27 -7.67
CA LYS A 285 24.08 4.14 -8.68
C LYS A 285 22.59 3.82 -8.83
N PHE A 286 22.22 2.54 -8.86
CA PHE A 286 20.80 2.13 -8.92
C PHE A 286 20.02 2.72 -7.74
N ILE A 287 20.51 2.57 -6.52
CA ILE A 287 19.84 3.06 -5.32
C ILE A 287 19.64 4.57 -5.38
N ILE A 288 20.66 5.33 -5.82
CA ILE A 288 20.56 6.79 -5.93
C ILE A 288 19.48 7.20 -6.94
N LEU A 289 19.44 6.56 -8.11
CA LEU A 289 18.45 6.86 -9.14
C LEU A 289 17.05 6.40 -8.71
N PHE A 290 16.96 5.26 -8.04
CA PHE A 290 15.71 4.73 -7.52
C PHE A 290 15.14 5.63 -6.42
N LEU A 291 15.96 6.09 -5.46
CA LEU A 291 15.54 7.07 -4.46
C LEU A 291 15.03 8.36 -5.09
N LYS A 292 15.69 8.86 -6.14
CA LYS A 292 15.18 10.04 -6.87
C LYS A 292 13.80 9.79 -7.47
N LEU A 293 13.56 8.64 -8.08
CA LEU A 293 12.25 8.28 -8.62
C LEU A 293 11.18 8.25 -7.53
N LEU A 294 11.47 7.62 -6.39
CA LEU A 294 10.54 7.58 -5.25
C LEU A 294 10.23 8.98 -4.74
N VAL A 295 11.23 9.85 -4.60
CA VAL A 295 11.04 11.24 -4.16
C VAL A 295 10.15 12.04 -5.12
N TYR A 296 10.26 11.85 -6.44
CA TYR A 296 9.34 12.47 -7.40
C TYR A 296 7.89 12.00 -7.23
N ASN A 297 7.69 10.72 -6.88
CA ASN A 297 6.36 10.20 -6.58
C ASN A 297 5.80 10.71 -5.24
N LEU A 298 6.66 11.22 -4.35
CA LEU A 298 6.29 11.80 -3.05
C LEU A 298 6.17 13.31 -3.06
N HIS A 299 6.20 13.95 -4.22
CA HIS A 299 6.13 15.40 -4.31
C HIS A 299 4.86 15.94 -3.63
N PHE A 300 5.00 16.96 -2.78
CA PHE A 300 3.88 17.56 -2.04
C PHE A 300 2.83 18.18 -2.96
N ASP A 301 3.30 18.79 -4.06
CA ASP A 301 2.45 19.30 -5.13
C ASP A 301 2.05 18.13 -6.05
N PRO A 302 0.78 17.72 -6.06
CA PRO A 302 0.34 16.58 -6.86
C PRO A 302 0.42 16.83 -8.36
N GLU A 303 0.52 18.09 -8.85
CA GLU A 303 0.72 18.40 -10.26
C GLU A 303 2.12 18.00 -10.74
N ASN A 304 3.10 18.02 -9.84
CA ASN A 304 4.49 17.65 -10.11
C ASN A 304 4.78 16.17 -9.75
N ARG A 305 3.80 15.46 -9.21
CA ARG A 305 3.92 14.04 -8.88
C ARG A 305 3.78 13.17 -10.13
N TYR A 306 4.63 12.17 -10.26
CA TYR A 306 4.55 11.25 -11.38
C TYR A 306 3.27 10.40 -11.29
N SER A 307 2.61 10.22 -12.44
CA SER A 307 1.58 9.21 -12.62
C SER A 307 2.18 7.80 -12.63
N ILE A 308 1.35 6.77 -12.51
CA ILE A 308 1.80 5.36 -12.62
C ILE A 308 2.52 5.13 -13.96
N ASP A 309 1.98 5.62 -15.07
CA ASP A 309 2.61 5.44 -16.40
C ASP A 309 3.94 6.17 -16.50
N THR A 310 4.02 7.39 -15.96
CA THR A 310 5.26 8.16 -15.92
C THR A 310 6.30 7.47 -15.03
N THR A 311 5.88 6.91 -13.90
CA THR A 311 6.75 6.14 -13.01
C THR A 311 7.28 4.88 -13.70
N ILE A 312 6.43 4.12 -14.39
CA ILE A 312 6.83 2.93 -15.16
C ILE A 312 7.85 3.32 -16.24
N TYR A 313 7.58 4.40 -16.99
CA TYR A 313 8.50 4.88 -18.01
C TYR A 313 9.87 5.25 -17.45
N ASN A 314 9.90 6.06 -16.39
CA ASN A 314 11.14 6.49 -15.74
C ASN A 314 11.86 5.33 -15.06
N TYR A 315 11.13 4.36 -14.51
CA TYR A 315 11.72 3.17 -13.94
C TYR A 315 12.41 2.30 -15.00
N LYS A 316 11.77 2.07 -16.14
CA LYS A 316 12.39 1.38 -17.29
C LYS A 316 13.64 2.10 -17.79
N LYS A 317 13.57 3.43 -17.87
CA LYS A 317 14.74 4.26 -18.24
C LYS A 317 15.87 4.08 -17.23
N LEU A 318 15.57 4.13 -15.92
CA LEU A 318 16.52 3.89 -14.85
C LEU A 318 17.20 2.53 -15.02
N LEU A 319 16.43 1.47 -15.26
CA LEU A 319 16.99 0.13 -15.49
C LEU A 319 17.91 0.07 -16.73
N SER A 320 17.59 0.83 -17.78
CA SER A 320 18.44 0.89 -18.99
C SER A 320 19.73 1.71 -18.82
N GLU A 321 19.78 2.61 -17.83
CA GLU A 321 20.95 3.43 -17.51
C GLU A 321 21.92 2.73 -16.53
N ILE A 322 21.51 1.57 -15.99
CA ILE A 322 22.38 0.75 -15.17
C ILE A 322 23.40 0.10 -16.09
N ASP A 323 24.67 0.42 -15.85
CA ASP A 323 25.79 -0.05 -16.66
C ASP A 323 25.84 -1.59 -16.69
N ILE A 324 26.17 -2.14 -17.86
CA ILE A 324 26.34 -3.59 -18.09
C ILE A 324 27.30 -4.20 -17.06
N ASP A 325 28.30 -3.44 -16.60
CA ASP A 325 29.26 -3.93 -15.58
C ASP A 325 28.61 -4.08 -14.20
N THR A 326 27.72 -3.17 -13.80
CA THR A 326 26.87 -3.34 -12.60
C THR A 326 25.94 -4.54 -12.76
N TYR A 327 25.48 -4.82 -13.99
CA TYR A 327 24.63 -5.98 -14.30
C TYR A 327 25.46 -7.28 -14.38
N LYS A 328 26.70 -7.24 -14.84
CA LYS A 328 27.63 -8.39 -14.85
C LYS A 328 28.00 -8.84 -13.45
N ASP A 329 28.38 -7.91 -12.59
CA ASP A 329 28.63 -8.21 -11.16
C ASP A 329 27.43 -8.87 -10.50
N PHE A 330 26.25 -8.51 -10.96
CA PHE A 330 24.95 -8.98 -10.56
C PHE A 330 24.70 -10.43 -11.06
N ILE A 331 24.91 -10.71 -12.34
CA ILE A 331 24.75 -12.04 -12.97
C ILE A 331 25.85 -13.00 -12.50
N GLU A 332 27.08 -12.55 -12.36
CA GLU A 332 28.20 -13.39 -11.87
C GLU A 332 28.01 -13.79 -10.41
N ASN A 333 27.49 -12.89 -9.59
CA ASN A 333 27.12 -13.21 -8.21
C ASN A 333 25.91 -14.16 -8.13
N TYR A 334 24.95 -14.03 -9.04
CA TYR A 334 23.80 -14.94 -9.13
C TYR A 334 24.25 -16.35 -9.57
N LYS A 335 25.09 -16.46 -10.59
CA LYS A 335 25.71 -17.74 -11.03
C LYS A 335 26.50 -18.40 -9.91
N LYS A 336 27.32 -17.64 -9.18
CA LYS A 336 28.13 -18.18 -8.09
C LYS A 336 27.28 -18.70 -6.92
N ASN A 337 26.10 -18.11 -6.68
CA ASN A 337 25.17 -18.59 -5.66
C ASN A 337 24.44 -19.87 -6.11
N ILE A 338 24.08 -19.98 -7.39
CA ILE A 338 23.52 -21.22 -7.97
C ILE A 338 24.56 -22.34 -7.88
N ASP A 339 25.79 -22.09 -8.27
CA ASP A 339 26.87 -23.08 -8.23
C ASP A 339 27.16 -23.56 -6.78
N ASN A 340 27.12 -22.64 -5.82
CA ASN A 340 27.24 -22.99 -4.39
C ASN A 340 26.05 -23.79 -3.85
N PHE A 341 24.84 -23.56 -4.37
CA PHE A 341 23.62 -24.31 -4.00
C PHE A 341 23.60 -25.72 -4.62
N ILE A 342 24.12 -25.86 -5.84
CA ILE A 342 24.19 -27.16 -6.55
C ILE A 342 25.28 -28.04 -5.92
N ASN A 343 26.38 -27.45 -5.39
CA ASN A 343 27.52 -28.17 -4.83
C ASN A 343 27.47 -28.34 -3.30
N SER A 344 26.39 -27.91 -2.65
CA SER A 344 26.08 -28.14 -1.22
C SER A 344 25.02 -29.22 -1.03
#